data_353127dd5cb17d0f7d0c5cd9a0ca54a4
#
_entry.id   353127dd5cb17d0f7d0c5cd9a0ca54a4
#
_cell.length_a   1.000
_cell.length_b   1.000
_cell.length_c   1.000
_cell.angle_alpha   90.00
_cell.angle_beta   90.00
_cell.angle_gamma   90.00
#
_symmetry.space_group_name_H-M   'P 1'
#
loop_
_entity.id
_entity.type
_entity.pdbx_description
1 polymer ?
#
loop_
_entity_poly.entity_id
_entity_poly.type
_entity_poly.pdbx_seq_one_letter_code
_entity_poly.pdbx_strand_id
1 'polypeptide(L)'
;MRQILFGEQWFHPEAPAEVVEIFNRLGRKRTFKKGEELKHGAPDGEITLLLTGLCLYRFWDTQDKEHVLSLILPNRTMGDIDGLTGTMANVSAYTIKNSTGLVLPYDVWHKEIRKDINVYEKVAQNITFKQESHIEALLACFTLDID
;
A
#
# COMPACT_ATOMS: atom_id res chain seq x y z
N MET A 1 -2.82 -10.99 -21.49
CA MET A 1 -1.79 -11.64 -20.64
C MET A 1 -0.42 -10.92 -20.71
N ARG A 2 -0.41 -9.61 -20.84
CA ARG A 2 0.84 -8.89 -21.13
C ARG A 2 1.73 -8.62 -19.90
N GLN A 3 1.18 -8.61 -18.71
CA GLN A 3 1.90 -8.10 -17.51
C GLN A 3 2.34 -9.19 -16.53
N ILE A 4 1.70 -10.33 -16.53
CA ILE A 4 2.08 -11.46 -15.67
C ILE A 4 3.54 -11.89 -15.89
N LEU A 5 4.08 -11.65 -17.08
CA LEU A 5 5.44 -12.05 -17.46
C LEU A 5 6.52 -11.00 -17.18
N PHE A 6 6.18 -9.76 -16.86
CA PHE A 6 7.15 -8.66 -16.77
C PHE A 6 7.49 -8.23 -15.33
N GLY A 7 6.81 -8.78 -14.32
CA GLY A 7 7.12 -8.53 -12.91
C GLY A 7 6.66 -7.16 -12.35
N GLU A 8 6.14 -6.27 -13.18
CA GLU A 8 5.71 -4.93 -12.75
C GLU A 8 4.51 -4.97 -11.81
N GLN A 9 3.64 -5.98 -11.93
CA GLN A 9 2.49 -6.19 -11.07
C GLN A 9 2.85 -6.41 -9.59
N TRP A 10 4.09 -6.78 -9.30
CA TRP A 10 4.56 -7.00 -7.93
C TRP A 10 4.92 -5.71 -7.20
N PHE A 11 4.98 -4.59 -7.89
CA PHE A 11 5.37 -3.31 -7.30
C PHE A 11 4.19 -2.36 -7.22
N HIS A 12 4.00 -1.78 -6.06
CA HIS A 12 3.08 -0.66 -5.92
C HIS A 12 3.53 0.52 -6.78
N PRO A 13 2.60 1.27 -7.39
CA PRO A 13 2.93 2.52 -8.07
C PRO A 13 3.46 3.54 -7.07
N GLU A 14 4.29 4.47 -7.54
CA GLU A 14 4.75 5.59 -6.73
C GLU A 14 3.58 6.49 -6.33
N ALA A 15 3.70 7.08 -5.15
CA ALA A 15 2.74 8.07 -4.69
C ALA A 15 2.81 9.32 -5.57
N PRO A 16 1.67 9.93 -5.94
CA PRO A 16 1.67 11.23 -6.62
C PRO A 16 2.43 12.30 -5.82
N ALA A 17 3.09 13.22 -6.51
CA ALA A 17 3.90 14.27 -5.88
C ALA A 17 3.10 15.09 -4.85
N GLU A 18 1.85 15.38 -5.14
CA GLU A 18 0.95 16.12 -4.24
C GLU A 18 0.65 15.33 -2.96
N VAL A 19 0.55 14.01 -3.07
CA VAL A 19 0.39 13.12 -1.92
C VAL A 19 1.64 13.13 -1.06
N VAL A 20 2.81 13.04 -1.68
CA VAL A 20 4.11 13.12 -0.97
C VAL A 20 4.23 14.45 -0.24
N GLU A 21 3.79 15.57 -0.83
CA GLU A 21 3.79 16.88 -0.20
C GLU A 21 2.90 16.93 1.05
N ILE A 22 1.70 16.33 1.01
CA ILE A 22 0.83 16.22 2.18
C ILE A 22 1.55 15.49 3.32
N PHE A 23 2.21 14.38 3.03
CA PHE A 23 2.96 13.63 4.03
C PHE A 23 4.16 14.41 4.57
N ASN A 24 4.90 15.11 3.72
CA ASN A 24 6.03 15.93 4.16
C ASN A 24 5.60 17.07 5.10
N ARG A 25 4.41 17.62 4.89
CA ARG A 25 3.88 18.73 5.67
C ARG A 25 3.22 18.28 6.99
N LEU A 26 2.51 17.17 6.99
CA LEU A 26 1.64 16.77 8.10
C LEU A 26 2.01 15.42 8.71
N GLY A 27 2.82 14.62 8.02
CA GLY A 27 3.16 13.28 8.44
C GLY A 27 4.10 13.25 9.64
N ARG A 28 3.84 12.32 10.55
CA ARG A 28 4.74 12.03 11.66
C ARG A 28 5.73 10.95 11.26
N LYS A 29 7.02 11.21 11.42
CA LYS A 29 8.07 10.21 11.16
C LYS A 29 7.97 9.04 12.15
N ARG A 30 8.01 7.83 11.60
CA ARG A 30 8.01 6.59 12.36
C ARG A 30 9.05 5.62 11.80
N THR A 31 9.68 4.87 12.70
CA THR A 31 10.57 3.77 12.37
C THR A 31 9.85 2.45 12.60
N PHE A 32 9.99 1.53 11.68
CA PHE A 32 9.44 0.19 11.73
C PHE A 32 10.59 -0.82 11.77
N LYS A 33 10.52 -1.76 12.70
CA LYS A 33 11.51 -2.84 12.80
C LYS A 33 11.20 -3.92 11.75
N LYS A 34 12.23 -4.62 11.29
CA LYS A 34 12.05 -5.83 10.51
C LYS A 34 11.09 -6.78 11.24
N GLY A 35 10.09 -7.30 10.54
CA GLY A 35 9.10 -8.20 11.09
C GLY A 35 7.86 -7.50 11.69
N GLU A 36 7.83 -6.18 11.68
CA GLU A 36 6.68 -5.43 12.18
C GLU A 36 5.56 -5.40 11.16
N GLU A 37 4.35 -5.66 11.63
CA GLU A 37 3.12 -5.49 10.86
C GLU A 37 2.63 -4.05 11.04
N LEU A 38 2.29 -3.39 9.92
CA LEU A 38 1.81 -2.02 9.96
C LEU A 38 0.31 -2.00 10.24
N LYS A 39 -0.08 -1.08 11.13
CA LYS A 39 -1.48 -0.85 11.44
C LYS A 39 -2.12 -0.01 10.34
N HIS A 40 -3.07 -0.58 9.64
CA HIS A 40 -4.01 0.12 8.79
C HIS A 40 -5.38 -0.54 8.92
N GLY A 41 -6.40 0.08 8.41
CA GLY A 41 -7.78 -0.34 8.63
C GLY A 41 -8.55 0.63 9.54
N ALA A 42 -9.84 0.80 9.27
CA ALA A 42 -10.73 1.65 10.07
C ALA A 42 -11.04 1.00 11.44
N PRO A 43 -11.40 1.81 12.48
CA PRO A 43 -11.53 3.26 12.46
C PRO A 43 -10.25 4.02 12.81
N ASP A 44 -9.29 3.37 13.50
CA ASP A 44 -8.08 4.02 14.05
C ASP A 44 -6.85 3.82 13.14
N GLY A 45 -7.10 3.57 11.86
CA GLY A 45 -6.06 3.30 10.89
C GLY A 45 -5.22 4.52 10.53
N GLU A 46 -4.03 4.23 10.11
CA GLU A 46 -3.05 5.20 9.63
C GLU A 46 -2.67 4.88 8.18
N ILE A 47 -2.37 5.93 7.42
CA ILE A 47 -1.75 5.79 6.10
C ILE A 47 -0.27 6.07 6.25
N THR A 48 0.55 5.24 5.64
CA THR A 48 2.01 5.36 5.70
C THR A 48 2.58 5.62 4.32
N LEU A 49 3.40 6.65 4.19
CA LEU A 49 4.32 6.84 3.06
C LEU A 49 5.68 6.25 3.44
N LEU A 50 6.14 5.24 2.73
CA LEU A 50 7.44 4.62 2.98
C LEU A 50 8.56 5.55 2.48
N LEU A 51 9.54 5.86 3.34
CA LEU A 51 10.71 6.67 3.00
C LEU A 51 11.94 5.82 2.71
N THR A 52 12.18 4.79 3.54
CA THR A 52 13.30 3.87 3.39
C THR A 52 12.90 2.46 3.77
N GLY A 53 13.62 1.47 3.29
CA GLY A 53 13.39 0.07 3.62
C GLY A 53 12.59 -0.67 2.57
N LEU A 54 11.89 -1.71 3.00
CA LEU A 54 11.10 -2.58 2.12
C LEU A 54 9.97 -3.21 2.93
N CYS A 55 8.77 -3.09 2.41
CA CYS A 55 7.57 -3.73 2.94
C CYS A 55 6.92 -4.61 1.87
N LEU A 56 5.99 -5.44 2.27
CA LEU A 56 5.17 -6.21 1.36
C LEU A 56 3.73 -6.30 1.87
N TYR A 57 2.80 -6.51 0.95
CA TYR A 57 1.46 -7.00 1.26
C TYR A 57 1.44 -8.53 1.08
N ARG A 58 0.84 -9.20 2.04
CA ARG A 58 0.65 -10.65 2.04
C ARG A 58 -0.74 -11.04 2.49
N PHE A 59 -1.17 -12.20 2.08
CA PHE A 59 -2.39 -12.84 2.56
C PHE A 59 -2.16 -14.34 2.72
N TRP A 60 -3.04 -15.01 3.46
CA TRP A 60 -3.05 -16.46 3.60
C TRP A 60 -4.28 -17.01 2.90
N ASP A 61 -4.08 -18.07 2.14
CA ASP A 61 -5.19 -18.79 1.53
C ASP A 61 -5.92 -19.70 2.54
N THR A 62 -6.93 -20.40 2.07
CA THR A 62 -7.73 -21.34 2.90
C THR A 62 -6.96 -22.56 3.39
N GLN A 63 -5.73 -22.75 2.93
CA GLN A 63 -4.83 -23.82 3.34
C GLN A 63 -3.69 -23.31 4.23
N ASP A 64 -3.81 -22.10 4.75
CA ASP A 64 -2.80 -21.40 5.55
C ASP A 64 -1.46 -21.22 4.83
N LYS A 65 -1.46 -21.21 3.49
CA LYS A 65 -0.29 -20.89 2.69
C LYS A 65 -0.18 -19.36 2.51
N GLU A 66 0.99 -18.83 2.82
CA GLU A 66 1.29 -17.39 2.63
C GLU A 66 1.56 -17.09 1.16
N HIS A 67 0.95 -16.01 0.69
CA HIS A 67 1.16 -15.45 -0.65
C HIS A 67 1.55 -13.97 -0.56
N VAL A 68 2.58 -13.59 -1.32
CA VAL A 68 2.95 -12.19 -1.48
C VAL A 68 2.10 -11.57 -2.57
N LEU A 69 1.44 -10.46 -2.24
CA LEU A 69 0.57 -9.74 -3.17
C LEU A 69 1.32 -8.62 -3.89
N SER A 70 2.18 -7.90 -3.16
CA SER A 70 2.98 -6.83 -3.74
C SER A 70 4.16 -6.43 -2.86
N LEU A 71 5.16 -5.85 -3.48
CA LEU A 71 6.32 -5.24 -2.84
C LEU A 71 6.13 -3.72 -2.79
N ILE A 72 6.48 -3.14 -1.66
CA ILE A 72 6.34 -1.72 -1.38
C ILE A 72 7.72 -1.13 -1.17
N LEU A 73 8.18 -0.42 -2.17
CA LEU A 73 9.45 0.31 -2.18
C LEU A 73 9.28 1.72 -1.59
N PRO A 74 10.37 2.46 -1.33
CA PRO A 74 10.27 3.88 -0.96
C PRO A 74 9.41 4.70 -1.93
N ASN A 75 8.82 5.77 -1.43
CA ASN A 75 7.91 6.66 -2.14
C ASN A 75 6.56 6.03 -2.54
N ARG A 76 6.10 5.03 -1.81
CA ARG A 76 4.79 4.39 -1.98
C ARG A 76 3.98 4.45 -0.71
N THR A 77 2.66 4.51 -0.87
CA THR A 77 1.72 4.58 0.26
C THR A 77 1.14 3.21 0.59
N MET A 78 0.82 3.02 1.87
CA MET A 78 0.15 1.84 2.44
C MET A 78 -1.04 2.29 3.29
N GLY A 79 -2.13 1.51 3.27
CA GLY A 79 -3.34 1.78 4.05
C GLY A 79 -4.33 2.75 3.40
N ASP A 80 -4.01 3.32 2.26
CA ASP A 80 -4.86 4.29 1.56
C ASP A 80 -6.14 3.67 0.95
N ILE A 81 -6.10 2.40 0.56
CA ILE A 81 -7.30 1.68 0.10
C ILE A 81 -8.30 1.59 1.23
N ASP A 82 -7.89 1.06 2.38
CA ASP A 82 -8.71 0.96 3.59
C ASP A 82 -9.16 2.35 4.06
N GLY A 83 -8.28 3.34 3.94
CA GLY A 83 -8.57 4.72 4.25
C GLY A 83 -9.71 5.32 3.43
N LEU A 84 -9.85 4.96 2.17
CA LEU A 84 -10.95 5.43 1.31
C LEU A 84 -12.22 4.60 1.46
N THR A 85 -12.09 3.29 1.59
CA THR A 85 -13.26 2.39 1.68
C THR A 85 -13.90 2.39 3.06
N GLY A 86 -13.14 2.75 4.10
CA GLY A 86 -13.57 2.64 5.49
C GLY A 86 -13.68 1.18 5.98
N THR A 87 -13.13 0.24 5.22
CA THR A 87 -13.11 -1.20 5.54
C THR A 87 -11.70 -1.66 5.84
N MET A 88 -11.56 -2.83 6.41
CA MET A 88 -10.28 -3.48 6.63
C MET A 88 -10.09 -4.58 5.57
N ALA A 89 -9.04 -4.49 4.79
CA ALA A 89 -8.70 -5.53 3.83
C ALA A 89 -8.15 -6.78 4.53
N ASN A 90 -8.38 -7.95 3.92
CA ASN A 90 -7.82 -9.23 4.40
C ASN A 90 -6.34 -9.42 3.97
N VAL A 91 -5.61 -8.33 3.91
CA VAL A 91 -4.18 -8.32 3.58
C VAL A 91 -3.43 -7.57 4.65
N SER A 92 -2.23 -8.02 4.96
CA SER A 92 -1.39 -7.37 5.95
C SER A 92 -0.17 -6.75 5.30
N ALA A 93 0.16 -5.52 5.71
CA ALA A 93 1.41 -4.88 5.35
C ALA A 93 2.48 -5.23 6.38
N TYR A 94 3.63 -5.66 5.89
CA TYR A 94 4.68 -6.26 6.71
C TYR A 94 6.05 -5.75 6.29
N THR A 95 6.90 -5.40 7.25
CA THR A 95 8.26 -4.91 7.01
C THR A 95 9.26 -6.08 6.92
N ILE A 96 9.94 -6.19 5.79
CA ILE A 96 11.00 -7.21 5.60
C ILE A 96 12.41 -6.69 5.84
N LYS A 97 12.54 -5.38 5.98
CA LYS A 97 13.76 -4.68 6.44
C LYS A 97 13.39 -3.59 7.43
N ASN A 98 14.33 -3.16 8.27
CA ASN A 98 14.15 -1.94 9.03
C ASN A 98 13.81 -0.80 8.09
N SER A 99 12.73 -0.11 8.37
CA SER A 99 12.12 0.87 7.48
C SER A 99 11.78 2.15 8.21
N THR A 100 11.67 3.25 7.48
CA THR A 100 11.16 4.51 8.01
C THR A 100 10.05 5.01 7.10
N GLY A 101 9.07 5.69 7.67
CA GLY A 101 7.97 6.27 6.93
C GLY A 101 7.41 7.52 7.59
N LEU A 102 6.53 8.19 6.87
CA LEU A 102 5.66 9.24 7.38
C LEU A 102 4.26 8.68 7.54
N VAL A 103 3.64 8.93 8.67
CA VAL A 103 2.36 8.35 9.04
C VAL A 103 1.33 9.47 9.24
N LEU A 104 0.13 9.29 8.69
CA LEU A 104 -1.01 10.18 8.84
C LEU A 104 -2.24 9.39 9.32
N PRO A 105 -2.99 9.89 10.32
CA PRO A 105 -4.31 9.36 10.63
C PRO A 105 -5.29 9.52 9.45
N TYR A 106 -6.26 8.62 9.34
CA TYR A 106 -7.25 8.62 8.26
C TYR A 106 -8.07 9.90 8.17
N ASP A 107 -8.50 10.46 9.28
CA ASP A 107 -9.28 11.69 9.33
C ASP A 107 -8.49 12.88 8.78
N VAL A 108 -7.21 12.97 9.10
CA VAL A 108 -6.30 13.99 8.55
C VAL A 108 -6.12 13.77 7.05
N TRP A 109 -5.85 12.53 6.64
CA TRP A 109 -5.73 12.16 5.23
C TRP A 109 -6.97 12.53 4.43
N HIS A 110 -8.15 12.08 4.85
CA HIS A 110 -9.42 12.37 4.20
C HIS A 110 -9.68 13.87 4.05
N LYS A 111 -9.40 14.63 5.10
CA LYS A 111 -9.57 16.08 5.09
C LYS A 111 -8.66 16.74 4.07
N GLU A 112 -7.41 16.30 3.97
CA GLU A 112 -6.44 16.92 3.06
C GLU A 112 -6.73 16.61 1.60
N ILE A 113 -6.96 15.36 1.23
CA ILE A 113 -7.20 14.98 -0.17
C ILE A 113 -8.49 15.57 -0.74
N ARG A 114 -9.47 15.89 0.11
CA ARG A 114 -10.74 16.50 -0.31
C ARG A 114 -10.67 18.01 -0.55
N LYS A 115 -9.59 18.65 -0.18
CA LYS A 115 -9.43 20.10 -0.41
C LYS A 115 -9.22 20.45 -1.88
N ASP A 116 -8.70 19.52 -2.66
CA ASP A 116 -8.42 19.70 -4.09
C ASP A 116 -8.88 18.46 -4.87
N ILE A 117 -9.82 18.68 -5.80
CA ILE A 117 -10.37 17.59 -6.61
C ILE A 117 -9.31 16.93 -7.48
N ASN A 118 -8.29 17.65 -7.93
CA ASN A 118 -7.20 17.09 -8.74
C ASN A 118 -6.33 16.13 -7.90
N VAL A 119 -6.09 16.46 -6.63
CA VAL A 119 -5.37 15.58 -5.69
C VAL A 119 -6.20 14.33 -5.42
N TYR A 120 -7.50 14.50 -5.19
CA TYR A 120 -8.41 13.38 -4.97
C TYR A 120 -8.45 12.43 -6.18
N GLU A 121 -8.51 12.97 -7.40
CA GLU A 121 -8.47 12.19 -8.63
C GLU A 121 -7.16 11.39 -8.77
N LYS A 122 -6.02 12.00 -8.48
CA LYS A 122 -4.71 11.31 -8.50
C LYS A 122 -4.62 10.20 -7.46
N VAL A 123 -5.19 10.40 -6.28
CA VAL A 123 -5.30 9.35 -5.26
C VAL A 123 -6.15 8.20 -5.77
N ALA A 124 -7.32 8.49 -6.35
CA ALA A 124 -8.21 7.48 -6.91
C ALA A 124 -7.53 6.68 -8.04
N GLN A 125 -6.83 7.35 -8.94
CA GLN A 125 -6.05 6.70 -10.00
C GLN A 125 -4.95 5.81 -9.42
N ASN A 126 -4.18 6.29 -8.45
CA ASN A 126 -3.12 5.51 -7.81
C ASN A 126 -3.66 4.24 -7.15
N ILE A 127 -4.79 4.34 -6.44
CA ILE A 127 -5.47 3.21 -5.81
C ILE A 127 -5.98 2.22 -6.87
N THR A 128 -6.53 2.72 -7.98
CA THR A 128 -6.99 1.86 -9.08
C THR A 128 -5.83 1.06 -9.67
N PHE A 129 -4.68 1.68 -9.92
CA PHE A 129 -3.48 0.97 -10.37
C PHE A 129 -2.99 -0.08 -9.39
N LYS A 130 -3.06 0.20 -8.07
CA LYS A 130 -2.74 -0.80 -7.05
C LYS A 130 -3.65 -2.01 -7.13
N GLN A 131 -4.96 -1.78 -7.30
CA GLN A 131 -5.93 -2.88 -7.40
C GLN A 131 -5.75 -3.70 -8.67
N GLU A 132 -5.46 -3.08 -9.81
CA GLU A 132 -5.12 -3.80 -11.03
C GLU A 132 -3.88 -4.68 -10.83
N SER A 133 -2.83 -4.13 -10.22
CA SER A 133 -1.61 -4.88 -9.91
C SER A 133 -1.87 -6.06 -8.97
N HIS A 134 -2.72 -5.87 -7.96
CA HIS A 134 -3.12 -6.93 -7.03
C HIS A 134 -3.89 -8.04 -7.72
N ILE A 135 -4.82 -7.70 -8.62
CA ILE A 135 -5.57 -8.70 -9.40
C ILE A 135 -4.61 -9.51 -10.27
N GLU A 136 -3.68 -8.86 -10.95
CA GLU A 136 -2.69 -9.54 -11.79
C GLU A 136 -1.77 -10.45 -10.96
N ALA A 137 -1.32 -9.99 -9.80
CA ALA A 137 -0.53 -10.81 -8.87
C ALA A 137 -1.29 -12.04 -8.38
N LEU A 138 -2.57 -11.87 -8.01
CA LEU A 138 -3.44 -12.98 -7.64
C LEU A 138 -3.60 -13.99 -8.77
N LEU A 139 -3.86 -13.51 -10.00
CA LEU A 139 -3.95 -14.39 -11.17
C LEU A 139 -2.65 -15.14 -11.40
N ALA A 140 -1.49 -14.50 -11.23
CA ALA A 140 -0.20 -15.18 -11.33
C ALA A 140 -0.04 -16.28 -10.27
N CYS A 141 -0.42 -16.03 -9.02
CA CYS A 141 -0.37 -17.03 -7.95
C CYS A 141 -1.23 -18.28 -8.22
N PHE A 142 -2.35 -18.12 -8.93
CA PHE A 142 -3.27 -19.23 -9.18
C PHE A 142 -3.09 -19.90 -10.55
N THR A 143 -2.42 -19.26 -11.48
CA THR A 143 -2.28 -19.75 -12.87
C THR A 143 -0.87 -20.22 -13.22
N LEU A 144 0.13 -19.72 -12.51
CA LEU A 144 1.51 -20.16 -12.69
C LEU A 144 1.85 -21.18 -11.61
N ASP A 145 2.05 -22.43 -11.97
CA ASP A 145 2.74 -23.41 -11.14
C ASP A 145 4.20 -22.95 -11.01
N ILE A 146 4.45 -22.15 -10.00
CA ILE A 146 5.80 -21.76 -9.63
C ILE A 146 6.21 -22.75 -8.52
N ASP A 147 6.77 -23.89 -8.96
CA ASP A 147 7.50 -24.79 -8.10
C ASP A 147 8.87 -24.18 -7.68
#